data_45f605adcba4731026eb43d275607476
#
_entry.id   45f605adcba4731026eb43d275607476
#
_cell.length_a   1.000
_cell.length_b   1.000
_cell.length_c   1.000
_cell.angle_alpha   90.00
_cell.angle_beta   90.00
_cell.angle_gamma   90.00
#
_symmetry.space_group_name_H-M   'P 1'
#
loop_
_entity.id
_entity.type
_entity.pdbx_description
1 polymer ?
#
loop_
_entity_poly.entity_id
_entity_poly.type
_entity_poly.pdbx_seq_one_letter_code
_entity_poly.pdbx_strand_id
1 'polypeptide(L)'
;MKATGIVRRIDELGRVVIPKEIRRTQRIRRGDPLEIFTTGDGEVIFKKYSPMGEVNTLAAQLAEVLSRQFALTAFVCDRDRILAVSGSGRRELTDRSISQPLEKLMEARKPYQSPGTPEKALLPCEGAPRVLLCAAPVLAGGDVTGAVGLLTEDRTACPEDAQCKAVAVAAAFLAKQMEE
;
A
#
# COMPACT_ATOMS: atom_id res chain seq x y z
N MET A 1 -23.19 9.31 -4.12
CA MET A 1 -23.00 8.24 -3.10
C MET A 1 -24.07 7.17 -3.27
N LYS A 2 -23.79 5.91 -2.87
CA LYS A 2 -24.77 4.81 -2.95
C LYS A 2 -25.24 4.46 -1.54
N ALA A 3 -26.55 4.53 -1.29
CA ALA A 3 -27.13 4.14 -0.02
C ALA A 3 -26.94 2.64 0.24
N THR A 4 -26.54 2.27 1.45
CA THR A 4 -26.38 0.87 1.86
C THR A 4 -27.64 0.26 2.42
N GLY A 5 -28.67 1.07 2.73
CA GLY A 5 -29.90 0.65 3.40
C GLY A 5 -29.75 0.22 4.87
N ILE A 6 -28.54 0.32 5.41
CA ILE A 6 -28.25 -0.09 6.78
C ILE A 6 -28.41 1.11 7.72
N VAL A 7 -29.26 0.96 8.75
CA VAL A 7 -29.43 1.95 9.82
C VAL A 7 -28.80 1.43 11.10
N ARG A 8 -28.06 2.28 11.81
CA ARG A 8 -27.47 2.01 13.13
C ARG A 8 -27.79 3.14 14.09
N ARG A 9 -27.94 2.80 15.36
CA ARG A 9 -28.12 3.78 16.43
C ARG A 9 -26.76 4.10 17.06
N ILE A 10 -26.60 5.33 17.48
CA ILE A 10 -25.48 5.76 18.31
C ILE A 10 -25.81 5.29 19.74
N ASP A 11 -24.84 4.68 20.43
CA ASP A 11 -24.98 4.25 21.82
C ASP A 11 -24.80 5.42 22.81
N GLU A 12 -24.99 5.14 24.10
CA GLU A 12 -24.86 6.16 25.17
C GLU A 12 -23.44 6.75 25.29
N LEU A 13 -22.43 6.06 24.74
CA LEU A 13 -21.04 6.53 24.70
C LEU A 13 -20.70 7.24 23.39
N GLY A 14 -21.68 7.53 22.53
CA GLY A 14 -21.47 8.19 21.26
C GLY A 14 -20.84 7.31 20.16
N ARG A 15 -20.88 5.96 20.32
CA ARG A 15 -20.27 5.03 19.37
C ARG A 15 -21.28 4.55 18.33
N VAL A 16 -20.81 4.39 17.11
CA VAL A 16 -21.53 3.75 16.01
C VAL A 16 -20.79 2.49 15.59
N VAL A 17 -21.50 1.36 15.48
CA VAL A 17 -20.92 0.09 15.01
C VAL A 17 -20.99 0.03 13.48
N ILE A 18 -19.83 0.00 12.83
CA ILE A 18 -19.73 -0.24 11.37
C ILE A 18 -19.96 -1.73 11.11
N PRO A 19 -21.03 -2.12 10.36
CA PRO A 19 -21.34 -3.52 10.08
C PRO A 19 -20.20 -4.26 9.37
N LYS A 20 -20.12 -5.58 9.63
CA LYS A 20 -19.08 -6.46 9.07
C LYS A 20 -19.08 -6.41 7.52
N GLU A 21 -20.26 -6.34 6.92
CA GLU A 21 -20.44 -6.27 5.47
C GLU A 21 -19.80 -5.00 4.88
N ILE A 22 -20.03 -3.83 5.53
CA ILE A 22 -19.42 -2.56 5.13
C ILE A 22 -17.92 -2.63 5.33
N ARG A 23 -17.46 -3.09 6.51
CA ARG A 23 -16.02 -3.24 6.78
C ARG A 23 -15.33 -4.11 5.75
N ARG A 24 -15.95 -5.25 5.38
CA ARG A 24 -15.41 -6.15 4.35
C ARG A 24 -15.34 -5.49 2.98
N THR A 25 -16.42 -4.82 2.55
CA THR A 25 -16.51 -4.17 1.24
C THR A 25 -15.52 -3.00 1.14
N GLN A 26 -15.35 -2.23 2.22
CA GLN A 26 -14.43 -1.09 2.29
C GLN A 26 -13.03 -1.48 2.79
N ARG A 27 -12.76 -2.78 2.98
CA ARG A 27 -11.49 -3.29 3.52
C ARG A 27 -11.06 -2.62 4.84
N ILE A 28 -12.02 -2.30 5.71
CA ILE A 28 -11.76 -1.74 7.03
C ILE A 28 -11.42 -2.89 7.98
N ARG A 29 -10.21 -2.90 8.52
CA ARG A 29 -9.76 -3.91 9.48
C ARG A 29 -9.97 -3.41 10.91
N ARG A 30 -9.87 -4.33 11.88
CA ARG A 30 -9.85 -3.96 13.29
C ARG A 30 -8.58 -3.15 13.58
N GLY A 31 -8.76 -1.98 14.23
CA GLY A 31 -7.65 -1.08 14.55
C GLY A 31 -7.28 -0.10 13.43
N ASP A 32 -7.88 -0.20 12.23
CA ASP A 32 -7.64 0.81 11.20
C ASP A 32 -8.13 2.19 11.66
N PRO A 33 -7.31 3.24 11.55
CA PRO A 33 -7.74 4.59 11.82
C PRO A 33 -8.73 5.07 10.75
N LEU A 34 -9.77 5.77 11.19
CA LEU A 34 -10.74 6.40 10.31
C LEU A 34 -10.77 7.88 10.58
N GLU A 35 -10.63 8.67 9.56
CA GLU A 35 -10.81 10.11 9.62
C GLU A 35 -12.29 10.44 9.43
N ILE A 36 -12.80 11.35 10.25
CA ILE A 36 -14.20 11.74 10.27
C ILE A 36 -14.34 13.13 9.65
N PHE A 37 -15.11 13.21 8.59
CA PHE A 37 -15.49 14.46 7.94
C PHE A 37 -16.96 14.76 8.21
N THR A 38 -17.30 16.05 8.29
CA THR A 38 -18.67 16.53 8.35
C THR A 38 -18.95 17.45 7.17
N THR A 39 -20.16 17.40 6.63
CA THR A 39 -20.62 18.35 5.61
C THR A 39 -21.62 19.34 6.21
N GLY A 40 -21.81 20.47 5.55
CA GLY A 40 -22.81 21.46 5.95
C GLY A 40 -24.26 20.95 5.94
N ASP A 41 -24.51 19.88 5.19
CA ASP A 41 -25.83 19.22 5.06
C ASP A 41 -26.08 18.15 6.14
N GLY A 42 -25.18 18.05 7.14
CA GLY A 42 -25.33 17.14 8.28
C GLY A 42 -24.90 15.71 8.01
N GLU A 43 -24.14 15.45 6.94
CA GLU A 43 -23.55 14.13 6.73
C GLU A 43 -22.29 13.96 7.56
N VAL A 44 -22.09 12.73 8.08
CA VAL A 44 -20.85 12.28 8.72
C VAL A 44 -20.22 11.22 7.84
N ILE A 45 -19.02 11.50 7.35
CA ILE A 45 -18.31 10.64 6.40
C ILE A 45 -17.07 10.07 7.08
N PHE A 46 -16.96 8.74 7.13
CA PHE A 46 -15.75 8.05 7.58
C PHE A 46 -14.89 7.69 6.36
N LYS A 47 -13.66 8.13 6.35
CA LYS A 47 -12.66 7.72 5.36
C LYS A 47 -11.54 6.95 6.04
N LYS A 48 -10.99 5.94 5.37
CA LYS A 48 -9.77 5.32 5.86
C LYS A 48 -8.64 6.36 5.86
N TYR A 49 -8.05 6.54 7.03
CA TYR A 49 -6.85 7.35 7.13
C TYR A 49 -5.65 6.52 6.65
N SER A 50 -4.89 7.07 5.73
CA SER A 50 -3.65 6.47 5.25
C SER A 50 -2.50 7.46 5.50
N PRO A 51 -1.62 7.20 6.47
CA PRO A 51 -0.43 8.03 6.69
C PRO A 51 0.42 8.16 5.43
N MET A 52 0.49 7.09 4.64
CA MET A 52 1.17 7.11 3.33
C MET A 52 0.54 8.10 2.34
N GLY A 53 -0.75 8.42 2.49
CA GLY A 53 -1.44 9.40 1.65
C GLY A 53 -0.89 10.81 1.84
N GLU A 54 -0.42 11.16 3.02
CA GLU A 54 0.16 12.48 3.35
C GLU A 54 1.55 12.68 2.71
N VAL A 55 2.29 11.59 2.52
CA VAL A 55 3.62 11.60 1.88
C VAL A 55 3.60 11.21 0.40
N ASN A 56 2.46 11.34 -0.27
CA ASN A 56 2.31 10.95 -1.69
C ASN A 56 3.34 11.58 -2.62
N THR A 57 3.65 12.86 -2.45
CA THR A 57 4.65 13.56 -3.27
C THR A 57 6.02 12.93 -3.07
N LEU A 58 6.39 12.65 -1.82
CA LEU A 58 7.65 12.02 -1.48
C LEU A 58 7.72 10.57 -1.97
N ALA A 59 6.62 9.82 -1.86
CA ALA A 59 6.51 8.47 -2.40
C ALA A 59 6.73 8.45 -3.92
N ALA A 60 6.17 9.43 -4.64
CA ALA A 60 6.38 9.55 -6.08
C ALA A 60 7.84 9.88 -6.43
N GLN A 61 8.47 10.78 -5.69
CA GLN A 61 9.89 11.14 -5.87
C GLN A 61 10.80 9.94 -5.60
N LEU A 62 10.56 9.18 -4.53
CA LEU A 62 11.33 7.97 -4.22
C LEU A 62 11.17 6.88 -5.30
N ALA A 63 9.95 6.65 -5.77
CA ALA A 63 9.72 5.73 -6.87
C ALA A 63 10.49 6.16 -8.13
N GLU A 64 10.53 7.47 -8.44
CA GLU A 64 11.29 8.01 -9.56
C GLU A 64 12.79 7.79 -9.40
N VAL A 65 13.35 8.09 -8.24
CA VAL A 65 14.79 7.89 -7.94
C VAL A 65 15.18 6.42 -8.08
N LEU A 66 14.41 5.52 -7.45
CA LEU A 66 14.66 4.07 -7.54
C LEU A 66 14.58 3.56 -8.98
N SER A 67 13.55 3.99 -9.71
CA SER A 67 13.37 3.58 -11.10
C SER A 67 14.52 4.04 -11.99
N ARG A 68 14.98 5.27 -11.83
CA ARG A 68 16.12 5.81 -12.60
C ARG A 68 17.42 5.11 -12.24
N GLN A 69 17.67 4.87 -10.95
CA GLN A 69 18.90 4.25 -10.47
C GLN A 69 19.12 2.83 -10.98
N PHE A 70 18.03 2.06 -11.06
CA PHE A 70 18.10 0.63 -11.41
C PHE A 70 17.55 0.31 -12.81
N ALA A 71 17.05 1.31 -13.56
CA ALA A 71 16.35 1.13 -14.84
C ALA A 71 15.20 0.10 -14.78
N LEU A 72 14.53 0.01 -13.62
CA LEU A 72 13.43 -0.88 -13.34
C LEU A 72 12.15 -0.09 -13.00
N THR A 73 11.01 -0.75 -13.02
CA THR A 73 9.79 -0.16 -12.49
C THR A 73 9.83 -0.19 -10.97
N ALA A 74 9.66 0.97 -10.33
CA ALA A 74 9.55 1.10 -8.89
C ALA A 74 8.12 1.47 -8.48
N PHE A 75 7.68 1.01 -7.31
CA PHE A 75 6.37 1.35 -6.77
C PHE A 75 6.43 1.64 -5.27
N VAL A 76 5.47 2.43 -4.82
CA VAL A 76 5.14 2.64 -3.41
C VAL A 76 3.64 2.40 -3.25
N CYS A 77 3.25 1.64 -2.25
CA CYS A 77 1.84 1.38 -1.93
C CYS A 77 1.54 1.67 -0.46
N ASP A 78 0.28 1.96 -0.17
CA ASP A 78 -0.25 1.84 1.18
C ASP A 78 -0.75 0.41 1.44
N ARG A 79 -1.57 0.22 2.47
CA ARG A 79 -2.11 -1.10 2.84
C ARG A 79 -3.18 -1.63 1.90
N ASP A 80 -3.70 -0.81 0.98
CA ASP A 80 -4.84 -1.14 0.13
C ASP A 80 -4.57 -0.98 -1.36
N ARG A 81 -3.74 0.01 -1.75
CA ARG A 81 -3.51 0.37 -3.15
C ARG A 81 -2.10 0.86 -3.44
N ILE A 82 -1.75 0.85 -4.72
CA ILE A 82 -0.51 1.40 -5.23
C ILE A 82 -0.67 2.92 -5.39
N LEU A 83 0.14 3.69 -4.65
CA LEU A 83 0.08 5.15 -4.61
C LEU A 83 0.95 5.80 -5.68
N ALA A 84 2.16 5.29 -5.86
CA ALA A 84 3.13 5.84 -6.80
C ALA A 84 3.82 4.74 -7.58
N VAL A 85 4.03 4.99 -8.86
CA VAL A 85 4.77 4.11 -9.77
C VAL A 85 5.65 4.96 -10.67
N SER A 86 6.89 4.56 -10.85
CA SER A 86 7.79 5.14 -11.85
C SER A 86 8.41 4.03 -12.70
N GLY A 87 8.62 4.33 -13.99
CA GLY A 87 9.04 3.34 -14.98
C GLY A 87 7.88 2.85 -15.85
N SER A 88 8.08 1.74 -16.51
CA SER A 88 7.09 1.16 -17.43
C SER A 88 5.86 0.62 -16.68
N GLY A 89 4.67 0.69 -17.30
CA GLY A 89 3.43 0.18 -16.70
C GLY A 89 2.80 1.10 -15.64
N ARG A 90 3.25 2.35 -15.53
CA ARG A 90 2.71 3.31 -14.55
C ARG A 90 1.19 3.41 -14.59
N ARG A 91 0.59 3.58 -15.78
CA ARG A 91 -0.87 3.74 -15.94
C ARG A 91 -1.66 2.49 -15.55
N GLU A 92 -1.05 1.33 -15.69
CA GLU A 92 -1.68 0.04 -15.43
C GLU A 92 -1.64 -0.34 -13.95
N LEU A 93 -0.74 0.26 -13.17
CA LEU A 93 -0.49 -0.09 -11.77
C LEU A 93 -1.00 0.96 -10.78
N THR A 94 -0.97 2.26 -11.15
CA THR A 94 -1.37 3.35 -10.24
C THR A 94 -2.84 3.21 -9.83
N ASP A 95 -3.12 3.46 -8.56
CA ASP A 95 -4.44 3.35 -7.91
C ASP A 95 -5.06 1.94 -7.91
N ARG A 96 -4.34 0.92 -8.38
CA ARG A 96 -4.80 -0.47 -8.30
C ARG A 96 -4.71 -0.98 -6.86
N SER A 97 -5.72 -1.78 -6.49
CA SER A 97 -5.67 -2.51 -5.24
C SER A 97 -4.49 -3.47 -5.22
N ILE A 98 -3.75 -3.51 -4.12
CA ILE A 98 -2.66 -4.46 -3.94
C ILE A 98 -3.18 -5.90 -3.96
N SER A 99 -2.32 -6.83 -4.35
CA SER A 99 -2.64 -8.25 -4.34
C SER A 99 -2.62 -8.82 -2.91
N GLN A 100 -3.34 -9.90 -2.69
CA GLN A 100 -3.30 -10.62 -1.41
C GLN A 100 -1.89 -11.14 -1.04
N PRO A 101 -1.05 -11.62 -1.99
CA PRO A 101 0.34 -11.95 -1.69
C PRO A 101 1.17 -10.77 -1.17
N LEU A 102 1.03 -9.57 -1.77
CA LEU A 102 1.72 -8.36 -1.29
C LEU A 102 1.21 -7.93 0.08
N GLU A 103 -0.10 -8.04 0.34
CA GLU A 103 -0.67 -7.78 1.66
C GLU A 103 -0.06 -8.69 2.73
N LYS A 104 0.00 -10.00 2.49
CA LYS A 104 0.63 -10.98 3.41
C LYS A 104 2.11 -10.71 3.65
N LEU A 105 2.83 -10.28 2.61
CA LEU A 105 4.23 -9.88 2.71
C LEU A 105 4.39 -8.71 3.68
N MET A 106 3.58 -7.69 3.56
CA MET A 106 3.58 -6.54 4.47
C MET A 106 3.24 -6.95 5.91
N GLU A 107 2.21 -7.79 6.09
CA GLU A 107 1.84 -8.33 7.41
C GLU A 107 2.94 -9.14 8.08
N ALA A 108 3.74 -9.86 7.29
CA ALA A 108 4.91 -10.59 7.77
C ALA A 108 6.04 -9.67 8.27
N ARG A 109 5.99 -8.36 7.95
CA ARG A 109 6.97 -7.33 8.36
C ARG A 109 8.41 -7.65 7.95
N LYS A 110 8.59 -8.43 6.89
CA LYS A 110 9.90 -8.87 6.40
C LYS A 110 10.12 -8.40 4.96
N PRO A 111 11.36 -8.01 4.61
CA PRO A 111 11.70 -7.77 3.22
C PRO A 111 11.45 -9.01 2.38
N TYR A 112 11.04 -8.80 1.14
CA TYR A 112 10.87 -9.83 0.12
C TYR A 112 11.97 -9.73 -0.92
N GLN A 113 12.44 -10.89 -1.37
CA GLN A 113 13.33 -11.06 -2.51
C GLN A 113 12.76 -12.16 -3.39
N SER A 114 12.68 -11.89 -4.69
CA SER A 114 12.28 -12.92 -5.65
C SER A 114 13.24 -14.10 -5.60
N PRO A 115 12.71 -15.33 -5.49
CA PRO A 115 13.56 -16.52 -5.50
C PRO A 115 14.00 -16.94 -6.91
N GLY A 116 13.66 -16.16 -7.96
CA GLY A 116 13.95 -16.50 -9.34
C GLY A 116 13.18 -17.72 -9.88
N THR A 117 12.06 -18.06 -9.24
CA THR A 117 11.22 -19.20 -9.61
C THR A 117 9.87 -18.69 -10.11
N PRO A 118 9.50 -18.88 -11.39
CA PRO A 118 8.28 -18.31 -11.98
C PRO A 118 7.00 -18.63 -11.23
N GLU A 119 6.89 -19.85 -10.67
CA GLU A 119 5.71 -20.32 -9.93
C GLU A 119 5.55 -19.62 -8.58
N LYS A 120 6.65 -19.06 -8.04
CA LYS A 120 6.68 -18.33 -6.78
C LYS A 120 6.71 -16.81 -6.98
N ALA A 121 6.64 -16.34 -8.22
CA ALA A 121 6.64 -14.93 -8.53
C ALA A 121 5.36 -14.26 -8.01
N LEU A 122 5.52 -13.21 -7.23
CA LEU A 122 4.41 -12.46 -6.64
C LEU A 122 4.05 -11.26 -7.51
N LEU A 123 2.75 -11.00 -7.67
CA LEU A 123 2.25 -9.83 -8.37
C LEU A 123 2.00 -8.68 -7.39
N PRO A 124 2.25 -7.41 -7.76
CA PRO A 124 1.90 -6.27 -6.92
C PRO A 124 0.39 -6.03 -6.84
N CYS A 125 -0.33 -6.30 -7.93
CA CYS A 125 -1.79 -6.28 -8.01
C CYS A 125 -2.26 -7.37 -8.98
N GLU A 126 -3.55 -7.72 -8.96
CA GLU A 126 -4.08 -8.74 -9.86
C GLU A 126 -3.95 -8.32 -11.33
N GLY A 127 -3.49 -9.25 -12.18
CA GLY A 127 -3.30 -8.99 -13.62
C GLY A 127 -2.17 -8.01 -13.95
N ALA A 128 -1.27 -7.73 -13.00
CA ALA A 128 -0.10 -6.92 -13.28
C ALA A 128 0.81 -7.61 -14.32
N PRO A 129 1.37 -6.87 -15.29
CA PRO A 129 2.27 -7.43 -16.29
C PRO A 129 3.67 -7.75 -15.71
N ARG A 130 3.96 -7.23 -14.51
CA ARG A 130 5.24 -7.36 -13.82
C ARG A 130 5.08 -8.03 -12.47
N VAL A 131 6.16 -8.69 -12.04
CA VAL A 131 6.26 -9.36 -10.75
C VAL A 131 7.17 -8.57 -9.80
N LEU A 132 7.02 -8.82 -8.51
CA LEU A 132 7.90 -8.27 -7.49
C LEU A 132 9.31 -8.86 -7.65
N LEU A 133 10.30 -7.98 -7.84
CA LEU A 133 11.71 -8.34 -7.78
C LEU A 133 12.21 -8.32 -6.33
N CYS A 134 12.02 -7.18 -5.66
CA CYS A 134 12.22 -7.05 -4.21
C CYS A 134 11.25 -6.01 -3.65
N ALA A 135 10.93 -6.13 -2.36
CA ALA A 135 10.07 -5.19 -1.66
C ALA A 135 10.42 -5.12 -0.17
N ALA A 136 10.21 -3.98 0.45
CA ALA A 136 10.35 -3.78 1.88
C ALA A 136 9.08 -3.12 2.45
N PRO A 137 8.55 -3.61 3.59
CA PRO A 137 7.43 -2.97 4.27
C PRO A 137 7.87 -1.64 4.89
N VAL A 138 6.98 -0.66 4.87
CA VAL A 138 7.14 0.61 5.57
C VAL A 138 6.51 0.47 6.94
N LEU A 139 7.33 0.61 7.99
CA LEU A 139 6.94 0.41 9.39
C LEU A 139 7.07 1.74 10.13
N ALA A 140 5.96 2.45 10.34
CA ALA A 140 5.90 3.70 11.07
C ALA A 140 5.14 3.54 12.39
N GLY A 141 5.69 4.05 13.49
CA GLY A 141 5.09 3.93 14.82
C GLY A 141 4.82 2.49 15.27
N GLY A 142 5.55 1.52 14.73
CA GLY A 142 5.33 0.10 15.01
C GLY A 142 4.26 -0.57 14.13
N ASP A 143 3.57 0.17 13.29
CA ASP A 143 2.54 -0.35 12.37
C ASP A 143 3.03 -0.42 10.92
N VAL A 144 2.49 -1.40 10.18
CA VAL A 144 2.70 -1.50 8.74
C VAL A 144 1.81 -0.47 8.06
N THR A 145 2.41 0.48 7.35
CA THR A 145 1.70 1.56 6.64
C THR A 145 1.69 1.36 5.13
N GLY A 146 2.60 0.56 4.60
CA GLY A 146 2.72 0.30 3.18
C GLY A 146 3.95 -0.51 2.82
N ALA A 147 4.37 -0.43 1.56
CA ALA A 147 5.60 -1.04 1.05
C ALA A 147 6.22 -0.22 -0.08
N VAL A 148 7.52 -0.37 -0.23
CA VAL A 148 8.30 0.09 -1.40
C VAL A 148 8.87 -1.13 -2.11
N GLY A 149 8.96 -1.11 -3.44
CA GLY A 149 9.56 -2.22 -4.16
C GLY A 149 9.94 -1.92 -5.60
N LEU A 150 10.67 -2.87 -6.17
CA LEU A 150 11.05 -2.93 -7.57
C LEU A 150 10.32 -4.08 -8.26
N LEU A 151 9.96 -3.86 -9.52
CA LEU A 151 9.25 -4.80 -10.36
C LEU A 151 10.07 -5.15 -11.60
N THR A 152 9.91 -6.39 -12.07
CA THR A 152 10.52 -6.89 -13.30
C THR A 152 9.50 -7.62 -14.17
N GLU A 153 9.76 -7.70 -15.47
CA GLU A 153 9.01 -8.57 -16.39
C GLU A 153 9.54 -10.01 -16.36
N ASP A 154 10.82 -10.16 -16.03
CA ASP A 154 11.47 -11.46 -15.94
C ASP A 154 11.11 -12.16 -14.60
N ARG A 155 10.30 -13.21 -14.70
CA ARG A 155 9.87 -14.03 -13.55
C ARG A 155 10.98 -14.91 -12.98
N THR A 156 12.12 -15.00 -13.67
CA THR A 156 13.29 -15.77 -13.23
C THR A 156 14.36 -14.89 -12.60
N ALA A 157 14.15 -13.57 -12.61
CA ALA A 157 15.11 -12.62 -12.04
C ALA A 157 15.20 -12.74 -10.52
N CYS A 158 16.45 -12.71 -10.04
CA CYS A 158 16.77 -12.51 -8.63
C CYS A 158 17.27 -11.07 -8.42
N PRO A 159 16.94 -10.41 -7.30
CA PRO A 159 17.41 -9.06 -7.05
C PRO A 159 18.91 -9.06 -6.67
N GLU A 160 19.58 -7.99 -7.01
CA GLU A 160 20.91 -7.68 -6.50
C GLU A 160 20.83 -7.14 -5.07
N ASP A 161 21.88 -7.33 -4.29
CA ASP A 161 21.99 -6.83 -2.91
C ASP A 161 21.82 -5.30 -2.85
N ALA A 162 22.36 -4.56 -3.82
CA ALA A 162 22.19 -3.11 -3.94
C ALA A 162 20.72 -2.69 -4.10
N GLN A 163 19.94 -3.42 -4.89
CA GLN A 163 18.51 -3.17 -5.09
C GLN A 163 17.74 -3.40 -3.80
N CYS A 164 18.00 -4.49 -3.10
CA CYS A 164 17.35 -4.82 -1.84
C CYS A 164 17.66 -3.77 -0.76
N LYS A 165 18.91 -3.35 -0.64
CA LYS A 165 19.34 -2.31 0.31
C LYS A 165 18.72 -0.96 0.00
N ALA A 166 18.68 -0.54 -1.26
CA ALA A 166 18.08 0.72 -1.67
C ALA A 166 16.56 0.75 -1.36
N VAL A 167 15.85 -0.34 -1.64
CA VAL A 167 14.42 -0.48 -1.31
C VAL A 167 14.19 -0.43 0.21
N ALA A 168 15.05 -1.09 1.00
CA ALA A 168 14.95 -1.07 2.46
C ALA A 168 15.21 0.34 3.03
N VAL A 169 16.22 1.07 2.51
CA VAL A 169 16.51 2.46 2.90
C VAL A 169 15.34 3.37 2.53
N ALA A 170 14.77 3.23 1.34
CA ALA A 170 13.62 4.02 0.92
C ALA A 170 12.39 3.77 1.82
N ALA A 171 12.13 2.52 2.19
CA ALA A 171 11.05 2.17 3.12
C ALA A 171 11.27 2.77 4.51
N ALA A 172 12.49 2.69 5.05
CA ALA A 172 12.84 3.27 6.34
C ALA A 172 12.74 4.81 6.32
N PHE A 173 13.14 5.44 5.22
CA PHE A 173 13.02 6.89 5.05
C PHE A 173 11.55 7.33 5.05
N LEU A 174 10.68 6.66 4.28
CA LEU A 174 9.24 6.96 4.29
C LEU A 174 8.62 6.76 5.68
N ALA A 175 9.01 5.70 6.40
CA ALA A 175 8.56 5.47 7.77
C ALA A 175 8.91 6.64 8.68
N LYS A 176 10.14 7.15 8.58
CA LYS A 176 10.60 8.28 9.39
C LYS A 176 9.84 9.56 9.11
N GLN A 177 9.49 9.83 7.84
CA GLN A 177 8.72 11.00 7.44
C GLN A 177 7.26 10.97 7.91
N MET A 178 6.74 9.79 8.26
CA MET A 178 5.39 9.65 8.82
C MET A 178 5.36 9.73 10.36
N GLU A 179 6.52 9.73 11.02
CA GLU A 179 6.64 9.84 12.47
C GLU A 179 6.92 11.29 12.92
N GLU A 180 7.20 12.17 11.98
CA GLU A 180 7.41 13.62 12.22
C GLU A 180 6.10 14.41 12.18
#